data_9dee77509af88fce1c64d0a4e68d02fa
#
_entry.id   9dee77509af88fce1c64d0a4e68d02fa
#
_cell.length_a   1.000
_cell.length_b   1.000
_cell.length_c   1.000
_cell.angle_alpha   90.00
_cell.angle_beta   90.00
_cell.angle_gamma   90.00
#
_symmetry.space_group_name_H-M   'P 1'
#
loop_
_entity.id
_entity.type
_entity.pdbx_description
1 polymer ?
#
loop_
_entity_poly.entity_id
_entity_poly.type
_entity_poly.pdbx_seq_one_letter_code
_entity_poly.pdbx_strand_id
1 'polypeptide(L)'
;MILNDVQSKINKTNIAAYEKPDSIEKLGQLISNQSKNGNKICPSGKLHSMGGQQFITDGMVISNEYFQKIQNLNPISKTVQVGSGVTWSMLTERLAAIQKSEQTPLSIIQKQTGADELSLGGAISSNIHGRVLCRKPIVDDVISFDITTPDGKHFHCDRNNNSELFSLAIGG
;
A
#
# COMPACT_ATOMS: atom_id res chain seq x y z
N MET A 1 -17.51 15.78 4.27
CA MET A 1 -17.38 14.57 5.12
C MET A 1 -16.19 14.74 6.04
N ILE A 2 -16.24 14.23 7.30
CA ILE A 2 -15.09 14.30 8.21
C ILE A 2 -14.48 12.92 8.35
N LEU A 3 -13.18 12.78 8.09
CA LEU A 3 -12.38 11.62 8.40
C LEU A 3 -11.44 11.90 9.57
N ASN A 4 -10.97 10.82 10.22
CA ASN A 4 -9.97 10.90 11.27
C ASN A 4 -9.10 9.64 11.21
N ASP A 5 -7.87 9.73 11.72
CA ASP A 5 -7.04 8.55 11.90
C ASP A 5 -7.61 7.64 13.01
N VAL A 6 -7.37 6.33 12.83
CA VAL A 6 -7.88 5.32 13.76
C VAL A 6 -7.03 5.22 15.03
N GLN A 7 -5.79 5.71 14.99
CA GLN A 7 -4.80 5.51 16.04
C GLN A 7 -4.88 6.62 17.11
N SER A 8 -4.65 7.87 16.72
CA SER A 8 -4.60 9.00 17.65
C SER A 8 -5.94 9.72 17.78
N LYS A 9 -6.76 9.69 16.75
CA LYS A 9 -8.06 10.35 16.64
C LYS A 9 -8.00 11.88 16.79
N ILE A 10 -6.83 12.49 16.53
CA ILE A 10 -6.62 13.94 16.65
C ILE A 10 -6.58 14.66 15.30
N ASN A 11 -6.60 13.94 14.17
CA ASN A 11 -6.46 14.50 12.83
C ASN A 11 -7.80 14.59 12.09
N LYS A 12 -8.85 15.11 12.75
CA LYS A 12 -10.14 15.35 12.11
C LYS A 12 -9.97 16.27 10.91
N THR A 13 -10.25 15.76 9.72
CA THR A 13 -10.08 16.50 8.47
C THR A 13 -11.39 16.52 7.68
N ASN A 14 -11.82 17.70 7.25
CA ASN A 14 -12.95 17.83 6.33
C ASN A 14 -12.48 17.54 4.92
N ILE A 15 -13.03 16.49 4.29
CA ILE A 15 -12.70 16.06 2.93
C ILE A 15 -13.91 16.22 2.01
N ALA A 16 -13.67 16.44 0.71
CA ALA A 16 -14.72 16.53 -0.29
C ALA A 16 -15.36 15.17 -0.58
N ALA A 17 -14.56 14.11 -0.74
CA ALA A 17 -15.03 12.76 -1.04
C ALA A 17 -14.10 11.69 -0.47
N TYR A 18 -14.67 10.50 -0.18
CA TYR A 18 -13.94 9.27 0.18
C TYR A 18 -14.33 8.16 -0.78
N GLU A 19 -13.41 7.81 -1.67
CA GLU A 19 -13.67 6.87 -2.75
C GLU A 19 -12.92 5.55 -2.53
N LYS A 20 -13.57 4.44 -2.94
CA LYS A 20 -13.06 3.08 -2.78
C LYS A 20 -13.14 2.35 -4.13
N PRO A 21 -12.22 2.61 -5.05
CA PRO A 21 -12.21 1.90 -6.33
C PRO A 21 -11.93 0.41 -6.13
N ASP A 22 -12.68 -0.43 -6.83
CA ASP A 22 -12.61 -1.90 -6.75
C ASP A 22 -11.80 -2.51 -7.92
N SER A 23 -11.35 -1.70 -8.86
CA SER A 23 -10.50 -2.11 -9.97
C SER A 23 -9.45 -1.04 -10.33
N ILE A 24 -8.41 -1.48 -11.03
CA ILE A 24 -7.32 -0.60 -11.49
C ILE A 24 -7.86 0.40 -12.53
N GLU A 25 -8.78 -0.02 -13.38
CA GLU A 25 -9.40 0.84 -14.39
C GLU A 25 -10.21 1.96 -13.74
N LYS A 26 -11.03 1.63 -12.74
CA LYS A 26 -11.79 2.64 -11.97
C LYS A 26 -10.86 3.57 -11.21
N LEU A 27 -9.78 3.05 -10.61
CA LEU A 27 -8.76 3.87 -9.96
C LEU A 27 -8.14 4.86 -10.94
N GLY A 28 -7.70 4.40 -12.11
CA GLY A 28 -7.09 5.24 -13.14
C GLY A 28 -8.04 6.33 -13.65
N GLN A 29 -9.30 5.97 -13.93
CA GLN A 29 -10.33 6.93 -14.36
C GLN A 29 -10.59 7.97 -13.27
N LEU A 30 -10.72 7.56 -12.02
CA LEU A 30 -10.97 8.44 -10.89
C LEU A 30 -9.82 9.46 -10.73
N ILE A 31 -8.59 8.99 -10.69
CA ILE A 31 -7.40 9.84 -10.55
C ILE A 31 -7.29 10.82 -11.74
N SER A 32 -7.40 10.32 -12.98
CA SER A 32 -7.30 11.14 -14.17
C SER A 32 -8.36 12.24 -14.22
N ASN A 33 -9.61 11.93 -13.86
CA ASN A 33 -10.69 12.89 -13.82
C ASN A 33 -10.45 14.00 -12.78
N GLN A 34 -10.03 13.63 -11.58
CA GLN A 34 -9.75 14.60 -10.53
C GLN A 34 -8.53 15.48 -10.89
N SER A 35 -7.48 14.88 -11.42
CA SER A 35 -6.28 15.59 -11.84
C SER A 35 -6.57 16.61 -12.94
N LYS A 36 -7.36 16.24 -13.97
CA LYS A 36 -7.76 17.16 -15.06
C LYS A 36 -8.58 18.35 -14.55
N ASN A 37 -9.34 18.16 -13.48
CA ASN A 37 -10.14 19.22 -12.87
C ASN A 37 -9.34 20.05 -11.85
N GLY A 38 -8.06 19.79 -11.68
CA GLY A 38 -7.21 20.47 -10.70
C GLY A 38 -7.56 20.16 -9.24
N ASN A 39 -8.30 19.09 -8.99
CA ASN A 39 -8.73 18.71 -7.66
C ASN A 39 -7.61 18.00 -6.88
N LYS A 40 -7.59 18.20 -5.58
CA LYS A 40 -6.63 17.55 -4.69
C LYS A 40 -7.01 16.10 -4.43
N ILE A 41 -6.03 15.20 -4.50
CA ILE A 41 -6.20 13.76 -4.26
C ILE A 41 -5.18 13.30 -3.23
N CYS A 42 -5.58 12.42 -2.32
CA CYS A 42 -4.69 11.76 -1.38
C CYS A 42 -4.99 10.26 -1.31
N PRO A 43 -4.04 9.37 -1.60
CA PRO A 43 -4.22 7.94 -1.39
C PRO A 43 -4.17 7.61 0.11
N SER A 44 -4.97 6.65 0.53
CA SER A 44 -4.99 6.18 1.92
C SER A 44 -5.04 4.66 2.01
N GLY A 45 -4.40 4.13 3.05
CA GLY A 45 -4.52 2.74 3.46
C GLY A 45 -5.53 2.57 4.60
N LYS A 46 -5.09 1.97 5.70
CA LYS A 46 -5.91 1.66 6.89
C LYS A 46 -6.03 2.80 7.90
N LEU A 47 -5.69 4.03 7.51
CA LEU A 47 -5.83 5.27 8.29
C LEU A 47 -5.05 5.27 9.62
N HIS A 48 -3.91 4.59 9.69
CA HIS A 48 -3.09 4.50 10.89
C HIS A 48 -2.04 5.61 11.05
N SER A 49 -1.82 6.48 10.04
CA SER A 49 -0.86 7.58 10.13
C SER A 49 -1.31 8.62 11.15
N MET A 50 -0.60 8.73 12.27
CA MET A 50 -0.95 9.60 13.39
C MET A 50 -0.73 11.10 13.11
N GLY A 51 0.00 11.45 12.05
CA GLY A 51 0.20 12.83 11.61
C GLY A 51 -0.81 13.32 10.56
N GLY A 52 -1.82 12.50 10.19
CA GLY A 52 -2.85 12.88 9.22
C GLY A 52 -2.40 12.92 7.77
N GLN A 53 -1.22 12.38 7.43
CA GLN A 53 -0.64 12.41 6.09
C GLN A 53 -1.54 11.79 5.00
N GLN A 54 -2.45 10.91 5.39
CA GLN A 54 -3.42 10.24 4.51
C GLN A 54 -4.68 11.08 4.24
N PHE A 55 -4.73 12.33 4.71
CA PHE A 55 -5.89 13.21 4.53
C PHE A 55 -5.51 14.50 3.79
N ILE A 56 -6.49 15.08 3.12
CA ILE A 56 -6.35 16.35 2.44
C ILE A 56 -7.63 17.16 2.58
N THR A 57 -7.51 18.38 3.12
CA THR A 57 -8.65 19.28 3.33
C THR A 57 -9.27 19.67 2.02
N ASP A 58 -10.60 19.52 1.91
CA ASP A 58 -11.44 19.81 0.75
C ASP A 58 -10.99 19.07 -0.53
N GLY A 59 -10.25 17.96 -0.37
CA GLY A 59 -9.84 17.10 -1.45
C GLY A 59 -10.50 15.71 -1.37
N MET A 60 -10.15 14.85 -2.32
CA MET A 60 -10.62 13.47 -2.39
C MET A 60 -9.61 12.54 -1.73
N VAL A 61 -10.05 11.69 -0.82
CA VAL A 61 -9.26 10.60 -0.27
C VAL A 61 -9.67 9.30 -0.97
N ILE A 62 -8.67 8.58 -1.51
CA ILE A 62 -8.87 7.31 -2.22
C ILE A 62 -8.33 6.18 -1.36
N SER A 63 -9.20 5.25 -0.98
CA SER A 63 -8.86 4.07 -0.21
C SER A 63 -8.37 2.92 -1.10
N ASN A 64 -7.35 2.20 -0.64
CA ASN A 64 -6.90 0.95 -1.25
C ASN A 64 -7.63 -0.29 -0.71
N GLU A 65 -8.75 -0.13 -0.02
CA GLU A 65 -9.46 -1.18 0.73
C GLU A 65 -9.79 -2.42 -0.11
N TYR A 66 -10.13 -2.27 -1.39
CA TYR A 66 -10.48 -3.39 -2.25
C TYR A 66 -9.29 -4.06 -2.95
N PHE A 67 -8.09 -3.51 -2.83
CA PHE A 67 -6.88 -4.12 -3.39
C PHE A 67 -6.23 -5.10 -2.41
N GLN A 68 -6.94 -6.21 -2.10
CA GLN A 68 -6.55 -7.17 -1.05
C GLN A 68 -6.22 -8.56 -1.59
N LYS A 69 -5.95 -8.72 -2.87
CA LYS A 69 -5.57 -10.02 -3.44
C LYS A 69 -4.18 -10.43 -2.98
N ILE A 70 -4.03 -11.71 -2.60
CA ILE A 70 -2.77 -12.38 -2.29
C ILE A 70 -2.71 -13.60 -3.21
N GLN A 71 -1.78 -13.61 -4.14
CA GLN A 71 -1.72 -14.59 -5.21
C GLN A 71 -0.28 -14.87 -5.66
N ASN A 72 -0.11 -15.87 -6.53
CA ASN A 72 1.17 -16.15 -7.20
C ASN A 72 2.33 -16.38 -6.22
N LEU A 73 2.07 -17.14 -5.11
CA LEU A 73 3.17 -17.61 -4.27
C LEU A 73 4.07 -18.52 -5.10
N ASN A 74 5.31 -18.09 -5.29
CA ASN A 74 6.32 -18.85 -6.01
C ASN A 74 7.38 -19.37 -5.01
N PRO A 75 7.41 -20.69 -4.72
CA PRO A 75 8.33 -21.25 -3.74
C PRO A 75 9.79 -21.27 -4.23
N ILE A 76 10.03 -21.22 -5.54
CA ILE A 76 11.38 -21.22 -6.11
C ILE A 76 12.03 -19.85 -5.94
N SER A 77 11.36 -18.80 -6.41
CA SER A 77 11.82 -17.41 -6.25
C SER A 77 11.56 -16.84 -4.87
N LYS A 78 10.77 -17.54 -4.03
CA LYS A 78 10.36 -17.12 -2.67
C LYS A 78 9.65 -15.77 -2.68
N THR A 79 8.74 -15.59 -3.64
CA THR A 79 8.00 -14.35 -3.83
C THR A 79 6.50 -14.57 -3.78
N VAL A 80 5.76 -13.55 -3.41
CA VAL A 80 4.29 -13.51 -3.43
C VAL A 80 3.82 -12.16 -3.96
N GLN A 81 2.78 -12.17 -4.77
CA GLN A 81 2.14 -10.94 -5.26
C GLN A 81 1.00 -10.57 -4.33
N VAL A 82 0.98 -9.30 -3.91
CA VAL A 82 -0.01 -8.78 -2.97
C VAL A 82 -0.57 -7.44 -3.41
N GLY A 83 -1.84 -7.22 -3.15
CA GLY A 83 -2.47 -5.92 -3.37
C GLY A 83 -2.05 -4.91 -2.29
N SER A 84 -2.07 -3.63 -2.64
CA SER A 84 -1.64 -2.54 -1.74
C SER A 84 -2.46 -2.42 -0.46
N GLY A 85 -3.73 -2.89 -0.46
CA GLY A 85 -4.63 -2.89 0.70
C GLY A 85 -4.49 -4.10 1.64
N VAL A 86 -3.65 -5.08 1.30
CA VAL A 86 -3.35 -6.23 2.17
C VAL A 86 -2.62 -5.74 3.41
N THR A 87 -3.06 -6.21 4.59
CA THR A 87 -2.34 -5.94 5.86
C THR A 87 -1.32 -7.04 6.16
N TRP A 88 -0.43 -6.78 7.11
CA TRP A 88 0.55 -7.79 7.54
C TRP A 88 -0.12 -9.02 8.15
N SER A 89 -1.20 -8.83 8.94
CA SER A 89 -2.00 -9.94 9.48
C SER A 89 -2.59 -10.80 8.36
N MET A 90 -3.27 -10.18 7.38
CA MET A 90 -3.84 -10.89 6.23
C MET A 90 -2.79 -11.68 5.44
N LEU A 91 -1.60 -11.09 5.22
CA LEU A 91 -0.52 -11.76 4.49
C LEU A 91 -0.01 -12.99 5.25
N THR A 92 0.27 -12.85 6.55
CA THR A 92 0.78 -13.96 7.36
C THR A 92 -0.22 -15.10 7.51
N GLU A 93 -1.49 -14.79 7.75
CA GLU A 93 -2.57 -15.78 7.81
C GLU A 93 -2.75 -16.51 6.47
N ARG A 94 -2.74 -15.77 5.37
CA ARG A 94 -2.88 -16.36 4.04
C ARG A 94 -1.70 -17.26 3.69
N LEU A 95 -0.47 -16.82 3.95
CA LEU A 95 0.73 -17.65 3.72
C LEU A 95 0.68 -18.94 4.54
N ALA A 96 0.28 -18.88 5.80
CA ALA A 96 0.11 -20.06 6.64
C ALA A 96 -0.99 -21.00 6.09
N ALA A 97 -2.12 -20.45 5.64
CA ALA A 97 -3.23 -21.23 5.13
C ALA A 97 -2.91 -21.98 3.83
N ILE A 98 -2.24 -21.33 2.87
CA ILE A 98 -1.93 -21.94 1.56
C ILE A 98 -0.77 -22.93 1.62
N GLN A 99 0.02 -22.92 2.68
CA GLN A 99 1.19 -23.78 2.89
C GLN A 99 1.00 -24.80 4.03
N LYS A 100 -0.26 -25.04 4.44
CA LYS A 100 -0.57 -25.89 5.61
C LYS A 100 0.00 -27.30 5.53
N SER A 101 0.17 -27.85 4.32
CA SER A 101 0.73 -29.19 4.09
C SER A 101 2.22 -29.19 3.73
N GLU A 102 2.85 -28.03 3.63
CA GLU A 102 4.26 -27.93 3.27
C GLU A 102 5.15 -28.29 4.46
N GLN A 103 6.21 -29.07 4.21
CA GLN A 103 7.20 -29.42 5.24
C GLN A 103 8.09 -28.23 5.62
N THR A 104 8.34 -27.33 4.67
CA THR A 104 9.18 -26.15 4.84
C THR A 104 8.45 -24.91 4.33
N PRO A 105 7.43 -24.40 5.06
CA PRO A 105 6.67 -23.26 4.63
C PRO A 105 7.51 -21.98 4.62
N LEU A 106 7.25 -21.15 3.62
CA LEU A 106 7.85 -19.82 3.52
C LEU A 106 7.13 -18.83 4.44
N SER A 107 7.85 -17.87 4.96
CA SER A 107 7.33 -16.77 5.76
C SER A 107 7.87 -15.43 5.26
N ILE A 108 7.31 -14.33 5.75
CA ILE A 108 7.84 -12.99 5.48
C ILE A 108 9.23 -12.84 6.11
N ILE A 109 10.12 -12.11 5.44
CA ILE A 109 11.50 -11.91 5.90
C ILE A 109 11.52 -10.99 7.12
N GLN A 110 10.77 -9.90 7.06
CA GLN A 110 10.64 -8.93 8.14
C GLN A 110 9.32 -8.17 8.06
N LYS A 111 8.89 -7.62 9.16
CA LYS A 111 7.81 -6.62 9.25
C LYS A 111 8.10 -5.63 10.36
N GLN A 112 7.45 -4.49 10.35
CA GLN A 112 7.46 -3.57 11.47
C GLN A 112 6.69 -4.17 12.65
N THR A 113 7.27 -4.19 13.84
CA THR A 113 6.63 -4.69 15.06
C THR A 113 5.47 -3.75 15.48
N GLY A 114 4.33 -4.36 15.83
CA GLY A 114 3.14 -3.62 16.23
C GLY A 114 2.37 -2.98 15.05
N ALA A 115 2.66 -3.40 13.83
CA ALA A 115 2.10 -2.84 12.60
C ALA A 115 1.17 -3.81 11.86
N ASP A 116 0.57 -4.78 12.55
CA ASP A 116 -0.17 -5.89 11.94
C ASP A 116 -1.32 -5.42 11.04
N GLU A 117 -1.98 -4.34 11.42
CA GLU A 117 -3.11 -3.75 10.67
C GLU A 117 -2.70 -2.69 9.64
N LEU A 118 -1.42 -2.39 9.49
CA LEU A 118 -0.97 -1.49 8.43
C LEU A 118 -1.05 -2.17 7.07
N SER A 119 -1.52 -1.44 6.06
CA SER A 119 -1.53 -1.93 4.67
C SER A 119 -0.11 -1.91 4.08
N LEU A 120 0.17 -2.89 3.22
CA LEU A 120 1.49 -3.00 2.58
C LEU A 120 1.81 -1.81 1.68
N GLY A 121 0.82 -1.25 0.96
CA GLY A 121 1.00 -0.02 0.20
C GLY A 121 1.39 1.16 1.08
N GLY A 122 0.73 1.32 2.25
CA GLY A 122 1.10 2.35 3.24
C GLY A 122 2.48 2.11 3.84
N ALA A 123 2.84 0.86 4.09
CA ALA A 123 4.15 0.47 4.61
C ALA A 123 5.29 0.85 3.64
N ILE A 124 5.12 0.58 2.34
CA ILE A 124 6.09 0.91 1.29
C ILE A 124 6.19 2.43 1.13
N SER A 125 5.06 3.13 1.01
CA SER A 125 5.05 4.60 0.83
C SER A 125 5.66 5.35 2.02
N SER A 126 5.65 4.77 3.21
CA SER A 126 6.29 5.33 4.42
C SER A 126 7.72 4.84 4.62
N ASN A 127 8.25 4.03 3.72
CA ASN A 127 9.58 3.41 3.80
C ASN A 127 9.87 2.82 5.19
N ILE A 128 8.91 2.04 5.71
CA ILE A 128 9.02 1.49 7.06
C ILE A 128 10.16 0.47 7.18
N HIS A 129 10.63 0.27 8.39
CA HIS A 129 11.66 -0.73 8.71
C HIS A 129 11.21 -1.63 9.88
N GLY A 130 11.75 -2.84 9.93
CA GLY A 130 11.63 -3.72 11.09
C GLY A 130 12.62 -3.34 12.21
N ARG A 131 12.70 -4.19 13.25
CA ARG A 131 13.64 -4.04 14.37
C ARG A 131 14.90 -4.91 14.23
N VAL A 132 15.12 -5.49 13.06
CA VAL A 132 16.28 -6.36 12.81
C VAL A 132 17.44 -5.50 12.37
N LEU A 133 18.45 -5.35 13.23
CA LEU A 133 19.59 -4.43 13.02
C LEU A 133 20.39 -4.69 11.73
N CYS A 134 20.46 -5.94 11.28
CA CYS A 134 21.18 -6.29 10.05
C CYS A 134 20.32 -6.22 8.77
N ARG A 135 19.09 -5.73 8.87
CA ARG A 135 18.18 -5.58 7.71
C ARG A 135 18.00 -4.12 7.34
N LYS A 136 17.85 -3.88 6.05
CA LYS A 136 17.45 -2.59 5.49
C LYS A 136 15.93 -2.38 5.65
N PRO A 137 15.41 -1.19 5.29
CA PRO A 137 13.97 -0.96 5.20
C PRO A 137 13.25 -2.03 4.38
N ILE A 138 11.96 -2.22 4.63
CA ILE A 138 11.15 -3.30 4.02
C ILE A 138 11.14 -3.24 2.49
N VAL A 139 11.34 -2.07 1.92
CA VAL A 139 11.47 -1.91 0.46
C VAL A 139 12.59 -2.77 -0.16
N ASP A 140 13.62 -3.13 0.61
CA ASP A 140 14.68 -4.03 0.12
C ASP A 140 14.14 -5.44 -0.21
N ASP A 141 13.05 -5.85 0.43
CA ASP A 141 12.35 -7.11 0.20
C ASP A 141 11.29 -7.00 -0.92
N VAL A 142 11.07 -5.80 -1.47
CA VAL A 142 10.12 -5.55 -2.57
C VAL A 142 10.86 -5.67 -3.90
N ILE A 143 10.38 -6.55 -4.76
CA ILE A 143 10.95 -6.76 -6.10
C ILE A 143 10.42 -5.70 -7.06
N SER A 144 9.10 -5.53 -7.12
CA SER A 144 8.41 -4.60 -8.01
C SER A 144 7.04 -4.21 -7.44
N PHE A 145 6.46 -3.18 -7.98
CA PHE A 145 5.06 -2.81 -7.77
C PHE A 145 4.48 -2.11 -9.00
N ASP A 146 3.15 -2.09 -9.07
CA ASP A 146 2.43 -1.32 -10.07
C ASP A 146 1.95 -0.01 -9.45
N ILE A 147 2.12 1.11 -10.16
CA ILE A 147 1.70 2.44 -9.74
C ILE A 147 0.76 3.06 -10.77
N THR A 148 -0.21 3.84 -10.27
CA THR A 148 -1.09 4.68 -11.10
C THR A 148 -0.69 6.13 -10.94
N THR A 149 -0.34 6.78 -12.05
CA THR A 149 0.08 8.19 -12.10
C THR A 149 -1.11 9.15 -12.21
N PRO A 150 -0.92 10.47 -11.99
CA PRO A 150 -1.99 11.46 -12.04
C PRO A 150 -2.75 11.54 -13.37
N ASP A 151 -2.15 11.11 -14.47
CA ASP A 151 -2.82 11.00 -15.79
C ASP A 151 -3.64 9.71 -15.95
N GLY A 152 -3.70 8.88 -14.91
CA GLY A 152 -4.45 7.62 -14.86
C GLY A 152 -3.75 6.43 -15.51
N LYS A 153 -2.51 6.59 -15.95
CA LYS A 153 -1.73 5.49 -16.53
C LYS A 153 -1.16 4.58 -15.45
N HIS A 154 -0.95 3.32 -15.82
CA HIS A 154 -0.38 2.28 -14.96
C HIS A 154 1.01 1.92 -15.42
N PHE A 155 1.94 1.84 -14.49
CA PHE A 155 3.32 1.49 -14.76
C PHE A 155 3.75 0.36 -13.82
N HIS A 156 4.39 -0.64 -14.41
CA HIS A 156 5.15 -1.62 -13.64
C HIS A 156 6.53 -1.04 -13.32
N CYS A 157 6.88 -1.01 -12.04
CA CYS A 157 8.08 -0.36 -11.54
C CYS A 157 8.94 -1.34 -10.76
N ASP A 158 10.21 -1.37 -11.09
CA ASP A 158 11.24 -2.09 -10.34
C ASP A 158 12.57 -1.28 -10.37
N ARG A 159 13.66 -1.87 -9.87
CA ARG A 159 14.97 -1.18 -9.82
C ARG A 159 15.60 -0.95 -11.19
N ASN A 160 15.14 -1.64 -12.25
CA ASN A 160 15.68 -1.56 -13.62
C ASN A 160 14.67 -0.96 -14.61
N ASN A 161 13.38 -1.08 -14.33
CA ASN A 161 12.29 -0.62 -15.19
C ASN A 161 11.45 0.42 -14.44
N ASN A 162 11.26 1.60 -15.05
CA ASN A 162 10.64 2.76 -14.40
C ASN A 162 11.24 3.04 -13.01
N SER A 163 12.58 2.94 -12.90
CA SER A 163 13.33 2.98 -11.64
C SER A 163 13.20 4.31 -10.90
N GLU A 164 13.00 5.41 -11.61
CA GLU A 164 12.72 6.72 -11.02
C GLU A 164 11.37 6.71 -10.29
N LEU A 165 10.31 6.22 -10.94
CA LEU A 165 8.98 6.06 -10.30
C LEU A 165 9.05 5.09 -9.12
N PHE A 166 9.83 3.99 -9.25
CA PHE A 166 10.07 3.07 -8.14
C PHE A 166 10.67 3.78 -6.94
N SER A 167 11.67 4.62 -7.15
CA SER A 167 12.34 5.34 -6.07
C SER A 167 11.47 6.42 -5.45
N LEU A 168 10.76 7.20 -6.28
CA LEU A 168 9.90 8.31 -5.83
C LEU A 168 8.68 7.84 -5.04
N ALA A 169 8.17 6.63 -5.29
CA ALA A 169 7.02 6.10 -4.57
C ALA A 169 7.36 5.61 -3.14
N ILE A 170 8.64 5.58 -2.78
CA ILE A 170 9.12 5.03 -1.51
C ILE A 170 9.56 6.17 -0.59
N GLY A 171 8.80 6.36 0.48
CA GLY A 171 9.11 7.39 1.47
C GLY A 171 8.66 8.80 1.08
N GLY A 172 7.95 8.95 0.00
CA GLY A 172 7.32 10.21 -0.44
C GLY A 172 8.24 11.12 -1.20
#